data_d62d6fb264b6a535113aa0570300a6d5
#
_entry.id   d62d6fb264b6a535113aa0570300a6d5
#
_cell.length_a   1.000
_cell.length_b   1.000
_cell.length_c   1.000
_cell.angle_alpha   90.00
_cell.angle_beta   90.00
_cell.angle_gamma   90.00
#
_symmetry.space_group_name_H-M   'P 1'
#
loop_
_entity.id
_entity.type
_entity.pdbx_description
1 polymer ?
#
loop_
_entity_poly.entity_id
_entity_poly.type
_entity_poly.pdbx_seq_one_letter_code
_entity_poly.pdbx_strand_id
1 'polypeptide(L)'
;MATSPDKEAPRRNDNGAAQPLVLVDGSNVAHSSEGDQGHLANITLVCDKLREEGYEPLVLVDAALRHQIDDRAGYERMVDAGAIRQAPAGTDADYFILSFARELDASIVSNDRFRDRQKAFPDAARRLIRYMVVKGEVVLERRTERRED
;
A
#
# COMPACT_ATOMS: atom_id res chain seq x y z
N MET A 1 14.93 20.41 14.17
CA MET A 1 14.65 20.09 12.85
C MET A 1 13.96 18.76 12.74
N ALA A 2 12.93 18.71 11.97
CA ALA A 2 12.16 17.48 11.84
C ALA A 2 12.95 16.42 11.10
N THR A 3 12.81 15.19 11.52
CA THR A 3 13.44 14.07 10.84
C THR A 3 12.58 13.63 9.69
N SER A 4 13.18 13.44 8.55
CA SER A 4 12.44 12.91 7.42
C SER A 4 12.02 11.47 7.74
N PRO A 5 10.80 11.07 7.39
CA PRO A 5 10.41 9.67 7.60
C PRO A 5 11.36 8.69 6.93
N ASP A 6 12.00 9.09 5.85
CA ASP A 6 12.94 8.22 5.16
C ASP A 6 14.17 7.90 5.96
N LYS A 7 14.46 8.70 6.96
CA LYS A 7 15.67 8.52 7.75
C LYS A 7 15.43 7.82 9.06
N GLU A 8 14.20 7.47 9.32
CA GLU A 8 13.90 6.75 10.55
C GLU A 8 14.31 5.30 10.42
N ALA A 9 14.75 4.74 11.51
CA ALA A 9 15.08 3.33 11.51
C ALA A 9 13.81 2.52 11.27
N PRO A 10 13.90 1.40 10.55
CA PRO A 10 12.73 0.56 10.35
C PRO A 10 12.27 -0.02 11.68
N ARG A 11 10.99 -0.30 11.75
CA ARG A 11 10.45 -0.95 12.93
C ARG A 11 10.95 -2.37 13.00
N ARG A 12 10.93 -2.91 14.21
CA ARG A 12 11.39 -4.26 14.41
C ARG A 12 10.30 -5.09 15.06
N ASN A 13 10.29 -6.36 14.74
CA ASN A 13 9.36 -7.27 15.38
C ASN A 13 9.89 -7.69 16.74
N ASP A 14 9.18 -8.59 17.41
CA ASP A 14 9.55 -9.01 18.77
C ASP A 14 10.92 -9.65 18.86
N ASN A 15 11.43 -10.17 17.76
CA ASN A 15 12.74 -10.81 17.75
C ASN A 15 13.84 -9.84 17.40
N GLY A 16 13.53 -8.57 17.24
CA GLY A 16 14.52 -7.58 16.87
C GLY A 16 14.83 -7.50 15.39
N ALA A 17 14.20 -8.34 14.58
CA ALA A 17 14.42 -8.30 13.13
C ALA A 17 13.63 -7.18 12.50
N ALA A 18 14.19 -6.56 11.45
CA ALA A 18 13.47 -5.52 10.73
C ALA A 18 12.24 -6.11 10.08
N GLN A 19 11.13 -5.35 10.13
CA GLN A 19 9.90 -5.77 9.48
C GLN A 19 9.99 -5.49 8.00
N PRO A 20 9.62 -6.44 7.15
CA PRO A 20 9.67 -6.18 5.70
C PRO A 20 8.68 -5.12 5.31
N LEU A 21 9.11 -4.26 4.40
CA LEU A 21 8.29 -3.19 3.89
C LEU A 21 7.32 -3.74 2.85
N VAL A 22 6.07 -3.32 2.92
CA VAL A 22 5.06 -3.68 1.95
C VAL A 22 4.39 -2.40 1.49
N LEU A 23 4.26 -2.24 0.18
CA LEU A 23 3.57 -1.08 -0.37
C LEU A 23 2.08 -1.38 -0.42
N VAL A 24 1.27 -0.39 -0.08
CA VAL A 24 -0.18 -0.51 -0.14
C VAL A 24 -0.67 0.42 -1.24
N ASP A 25 -1.40 -0.14 -2.20
CA ASP A 25 -2.04 0.64 -3.25
C ASP A 25 -3.25 1.33 -2.64
N GLY A 26 -3.02 2.51 -2.08
CA GLY A 26 -4.03 3.17 -1.25
C GLY A 26 -5.28 3.56 -2.00
N SER A 27 -5.14 3.97 -3.26
CA SER A 27 -6.32 4.33 -4.04
C SER A 27 -7.20 3.11 -4.29
N ASN A 28 -6.58 1.97 -4.61
CA ASN A 28 -7.33 0.73 -4.81
C ASN A 28 -8.02 0.30 -3.52
N VAL A 29 -7.30 0.35 -2.40
CA VAL A 29 -7.85 -0.07 -1.11
C VAL A 29 -8.96 0.86 -0.66
N ALA A 30 -8.78 2.18 -0.79
CA ALA A 30 -9.81 3.13 -0.38
C ALA A 30 -11.11 2.90 -1.13
N HIS A 31 -11.03 2.54 -2.41
CA HIS A 31 -12.21 2.33 -3.25
C HIS A 31 -12.67 0.88 -3.31
N SER A 32 -12.24 0.05 -2.37
CA SER A 32 -12.59 -1.36 -2.42
C SER A 32 -14.02 -1.65 -1.97
N SER A 33 -14.69 -0.69 -1.34
CA SER A 33 -16.09 -0.83 -0.98
C SER A 33 -16.96 -0.37 -2.14
N GLU A 34 -18.25 -0.72 -2.08
CA GLU A 34 -19.16 -0.28 -3.11
C GLU A 34 -19.34 1.23 -3.08
N GLY A 35 -19.64 1.80 -4.23
CA GLY A 35 -19.86 3.21 -4.35
C GLY A 35 -18.62 3.91 -4.89
N ASP A 36 -18.76 5.22 -5.13
CA ASP A 36 -17.69 5.97 -5.78
C ASP A 36 -16.73 6.61 -4.81
N GLN A 37 -17.08 6.64 -3.54
CA GLN A 37 -16.26 7.35 -2.56
C GLN A 37 -15.18 6.45 -2.01
N GLY A 38 -13.98 7.00 -1.82
CA GLY A 38 -12.93 6.28 -1.14
C GLY A 38 -13.13 6.35 0.37
N HIS A 39 -12.78 5.28 1.07
CA HIS A 39 -12.95 5.19 2.51
C HIS A 39 -11.61 5.04 3.19
N LEU A 40 -11.26 6.04 4.00
CA LEU A 40 -9.99 6.01 4.71
C LEU A 40 -9.92 4.83 5.66
N ALA A 41 -11.06 4.42 6.22
CA ALA A 41 -11.09 3.29 7.13
C ALA A 41 -10.55 2.02 6.49
N ASN A 42 -10.76 1.83 5.19
CA ASN A 42 -10.23 0.65 4.51
C ASN A 42 -8.70 0.65 4.50
N ILE A 43 -8.10 1.81 4.30
CA ILE A 43 -6.65 1.92 4.33
C ILE A 43 -6.12 1.56 5.72
N THR A 44 -6.77 2.10 6.75
CA THR A 44 -6.36 1.83 8.12
C THR A 44 -6.48 0.34 8.45
N LEU A 45 -7.58 -0.29 8.02
CA LEU A 45 -7.78 -1.72 8.27
C LEU A 45 -6.70 -2.56 7.63
N VAL A 46 -6.35 -2.24 6.39
CA VAL A 46 -5.32 -3.01 5.68
C VAL A 46 -3.96 -2.81 6.34
N CYS A 47 -3.64 -1.57 6.72
CA CYS A 47 -2.36 -1.30 7.38
C CYS A 47 -2.27 -2.02 8.71
N ASP A 48 -3.35 -2.02 9.50
CA ASP A 48 -3.35 -2.69 10.78
C ASP A 48 -3.16 -4.20 10.60
N LYS A 49 -3.81 -4.77 9.59
CA LYS A 49 -3.66 -6.19 9.32
C LYS A 49 -2.23 -6.52 8.92
N LEU A 50 -1.62 -5.69 8.10
CA LEU A 50 -0.24 -5.92 7.69
C LEU A 50 0.70 -5.86 8.88
N ARG A 51 0.50 -4.91 9.79
CA ARG A 51 1.33 -4.82 10.98
C ARG A 51 1.16 -6.04 11.87
N GLU A 52 -0.08 -6.52 12.01
CA GLU A 52 -0.34 -7.75 12.74
C GLU A 52 0.46 -8.92 12.20
N GLU A 53 0.65 -8.94 10.89
CA GLU A 53 1.35 -10.04 10.26
C GLU A 53 2.85 -9.80 10.11
N GLY A 54 3.35 -8.73 10.71
CA GLY A 54 4.78 -8.49 10.79
C GLY A 54 5.35 -7.65 9.68
N TYR A 55 4.51 -6.94 8.93
CA TYR A 55 4.98 -6.07 7.86
C TYR A 55 4.96 -4.62 8.28
N GLU A 56 5.73 -3.82 7.57
CA GLU A 56 5.70 -2.37 7.73
C GLU A 56 5.03 -1.79 6.48
N PRO A 57 3.81 -1.29 6.58
CA PRO A 57 3.11 -0.78 5.39
C PRO A 57 3.53 0.64 5.04
N LEU A 58 3.66 0.89 3.75
CA LEU A 58 3.81 2.24 3.23
C LEU A 58 2.74 2.43 2.18
N VAL A 59 1.86 3.40 2.40
CA VAL A 59 0.71 3.62 1.53
C VAL A 59 1.08 4.62 0.44
N LEU A 60 0.88 4.24 -0.80
CA LEU A 60 1.09 5.13 -1.94
C LEU A 60 -0.25 5.37 -2.61
N VAL A 61 -0.52 6.61 -2.98
CA VAL A 61 -1.82 6.96 -3.55
C VAL A 61 -1.66 7.88 -4.74
N ASP A 62 -2.68 7.90 -5.59
CA ASP A 62 -2.83 8.89 -6.62
C ASP A 62 -3.15 10.23 -5.95
N ALA A 63 -2.59 11.32 -6.48
CA ALA A 63 -2.83 12.65 -5.91
C ALA A 63 -4.31 13.01 -5.90
N ALA A 64 -5.10 12.47 -6.82
CA ALA A 64 -6.53 12.76 -6.87
C ALA A 64 -7.31 12.18 -5.70
N LEU A 65 -6.74 11.22 -4.98
CA LEU A 65 -7.49 10.57 -3.89
C LEU A 65 -7.94 11.57 -2.84
N ARG A 66 -7.19 12.63 -2.62
CA ARG A 66 -7.55 13.62 -1.60
C ARG A 66 -8.91 14.25 -1.85
N HIS A 67 -9.37 14.25 -3.09
CA HIS A 67 -10.68 14.81 -3.45
C HIS A 67 -11.78 13.75 -3.45
N GLN A 68 -11.44 12.50 -3.21
CA GLN A 68 -12.37 11.38 -3.30
C GLN A 68 -12.54 10.66 -1.99
N ILE A 69 -11.77 11.04 -0.97
CA ILE A 69 -11.76 10.32 0.29
C ILE A 69 -12.80 10.91 1.24
N ASP A 70 -13.43 10.05 2.02
CA ASP A 70 -14.51 10.46 2.92
C ASP A 70 -14.01 11.26 4.13
N ASP A 71 -12.88 10.88 4.69
CA ASP A 71 -12.33 11.54 5.88
C ASP A 71 -11.10 12.32 5.44
N ARG A 72 -11.34 13.50 4.90
CA ARG A 72 -10.25 14.29 4.37
C ARG A 72 -9.28 14.72 5.45
N ALA A 73 -9.78 15.11 6.62
CA ALA A 73 -8.91 15.54 7.69
C ALA A 73 -8.00 14.41 8.16
N GLY A 74 -8.55 13.21 8.31
CA GLY A 74 -7.74 12.04 8.67
C GLY A 74 -6.71 11.71 7.61
N TYR A 75 -7.12 11.81 6.35
CA TYR A 75 -6.21 11.57 5.23
C TYR A 75 -5.03 12.55 5.28
N GLU A 76 -5.32 13.84 5.46
CA GLU A 76 -4.26 14.83 5.49
C GLU A 76 -3.31 14.62 6.67
N ARG A 77 -3.85 14.19 7.81
CA ARG A 77 -2.97 13.88 8.94
C ARG A 77 -2.02 12.73 8.62
N MET A 78 -2.50 11.73 7.91
CA MET A 78 -1.66 10.59 7.54
C MET A 78 -0.61 11.00 6.50
N VAL A 79 -0.97 11.90 5.58
CA VAL A 79 0.00 12.44 4.63
C VAL A 79 1.07 13.23 5.37
N ASP A 80 0.67 14.09 6.29
CA ASP A 80 1.61 14.92 7.04
C ASP A 80 2.54 14.07 7.90
N ALA A 81 2.04 12.95 8.39
CA ALA A 81 2.83 12.05 9.22
C ALA A 81 3.73 11.14 8.39
N GLY A 82 3.62 11.18 7.07
CA GLY A 82 4.42 10.31 6.21
C GLY A 82 3.90 8.91 6.05
N ALA A 83 2.71 8.62 6.60
CA ALA A 83 2.12 7.29 6.48
C ALA A 83 1.52 7.07 5.10
N ILE A 84 1.10 8.15 4.44
CA ILE A 84 0.61 8.10 3.07
C ILE A 84 1.49 8.99 2.22
N ARG A 85 1.96 8.46 1.10
CA ARG A 85 2.71 9.24 0.12
C ARG A 85 1.89 9.40 -1.14
N GLN A 86 1.76 10.61 -1.60
CA GLN A 86 1.02 10.92 -2.82
C GLN A 86 1.95 10.94 -4.00
N ALA A 87 1.57 10.29 -5.09
CA ALA A 87 2.27 10.45 -6.35
C ALA A 87 2.12 11.89 -6.79
N PRO A 88 3.14 12.50 -7.37
CA PRO A 88 3.01 13.88 -7.83
C PRO A 88 1.89 14.00 -8.86
N ALA A 89 1.18 15.13 -8.82
CA ALA A 89 0.09 15.37 -9.75
C ALA A 89 0.61 15.25 -11.17
N GLY A 90 -0.19 14.62 -12.03
CA GLY A 90 0.20 14.39 -13.41
C GLY A 90 1.07 13.16 -13.62
N THR A 91 1.46 12.48 -12.55
CA THR A 91 2.23 11.25 -12.66
C THR A 91 1.29 10.07 -12.77
N ASP A 92 1.69 9.06 -13.54
CA ASP A 92 0.99 7.79 -13.61
C ASP A 92 1.18 7.08 -12.28
N ALA A 93 0.11 6.97 -11.49
CA ALA A 93 0.22 6.41 -10.15
C ALA A 93 0.62 4.93 -10.17
N ASP A 94 0.18 4.18 -11.19
CA ASP A 94 0.58 2.78 -11.30
C ASP A 94 2.08 2.66 -11.53
N TYR A 95 2.62 3.51 -12.40
CA TYR A 95 4.04 3.50 -12.66
C TYR A 95 4.82 3.87 -11.40
N PHE A 96 4.27 4.81 -10.63
CA PHE A 96 4.89 5.27 -9.40
C PHE A 96 5.02 4.12 -8.39
N ILE A 97 3.92 3.39 -8.14
CA ILE A 97 3.95 2.32 -7.15
C ILE A 97 4.80 1.14 -7.65
N LEU A 98 4.72 0.83 -8.94
CA LEU A 98 5.51 -0.27 -9.47
C LEU A 98 7.01 0.04 -9.47
N SER A 99 7.38 1.29 -9.73
CA SER A 99 8.77 1.70 -9.66
C SER A 99 9.31 1.62 -8.24
N PHE A 100 8.50 2.07 -7.27
CA PHE A 100 8.86 1.99 -5.87
C PHE A 100 9.07 0.53 -5.45
N ALA A 101 8.15 -0.33 -5.87
CA ALA A 101 8.22 -1.75 -5.50
C ALA A 101 9.48 -2.39 -6.06
N ARG A 102 9.81 -2.06 -7.30
CA ARG A 102 11.01 -2.62 -7.92
C ARG A 102 12.28 -2.11 -7.23
N GLU A 103 12.30 -0.81 -6.95
CA GLU A 103 13.46 -0.20 -6.29
C GLU A 103 13.71 -0.83 -4.93
N LEU A 104 12.66 -1.08 -4.18
CA LEU A 104 12.76 -1.59 -2.81
C LEU A 104 12.62 -3.11 -2.72
N ASP A 105 12.39 -3.75 -3.85
CA ASP A 105 12.11 -5.20 -3.90
C ASP A 105 10.99 -5.56 -2.92
N ALA A 106 9.89 -4.81 -3.00
CA ALA A 106 8.79 -4.95 -2.05
C ALA A 106 7.57 -5.55 -2.71
N SER A 107 6.73 -6.18 -1.89
CA SER A 107 5.41 -6.63 -2.33
C SER A 107 4.44 -5.47 -2.32
N ILE A 108 3.35 -5.62 -3.05
CA ILE A 108 2.31 -4.60 -3.20
C ILE A 108 0.97 -5.22 -2.84
N VAL A 109 0.26 -4.58 -1.91
CA VAL A 109 -1.12 -4.99 -1.60
C VAL A 109 -2.05 -4.23 -2.52
N SER A 110 -2.69 -4.94 -3.43
CA SER A 110 -3.62 -4.36 -4.38
C SER A 110 -4.41 -5.48 -5.05
N ASN A 111 -5.62 -5.15 -5.50
CA ASN A 111 -6.38 -6.07 -6.33
C ASN A 111 -6.27 -5.72 -7.81
N ASP A 112 -5.56 -4.64 -8.13
CA ASP A 112 -5.25 -4.31 -9.52
C ASP A 112 -4.11 -5.21 -9.96
N ARG A 113 -4.24 -5.85 -11.11
CA ARG A 113 -3.22 -6.75 -11.61
C ARG A 113 -2.17 -6.05 -12.45
N PHE A 114 -2.31 -4.76 -12.68
CA PHE A 114 -1.33 -3.95 -13.42
C PHE A 114 -1.02 -4.53 -14.80
N ARG A 115 -2.03 -5.07 -15.47
CA ARG A 115 -1.82 -5.71 -16.76
C ARG A 115 -1.34 -4.75 -17.83
N ASP A 116 -1.77 -3.48 -17.73
CA ASP A 116 -1.38 -2.49 -18.70
C ASP A 116 0.06 -2.06 -18.54
N ARG A 117 0.72 -2.48 -17.47
CA ARG A 117 2.12 -2.13 -17.21
C ARG A 117 3.03 -3.32 -17.28
N GLN A 118 2.54 -4.44 -17.80
CA GLN A 118 3.28 -5.70 -17.76
C GLN A 118 4.57 -5.64 -18.55
N LYS A 119 4.59 -4.89 -19.63
CA LYS A 119 5.82 -4.78 -20.42
C LYS A 119 6.94 -4.13 -19.64
N ALA A 120 6.64 -3.02 -18.96
CA ALA A 120 7.64 -2.30 -18.18
C ALA A 120 7.96 -3.00 -16.87
N PHE A 121 7.00 -3.76 -16.33
CA PHE A 121 7.16 -4.41 -15.02
C PHE A 121 6.71 -5.86 -15.12
N PRO A 122 7.52 -6.70 -15.78
CA PRO A 122 7.09 -8.09 -16.01
C PRO A 122 6.98 -8.91 -14.72
N ASP A 123 7.59 -8.47 -13.64
CA ASP A 123 7.49 -9.19 -12.37
C ASP A 123 6.44 -8.62 -11.44
N ALA A 124 5.57 -7.72 -11.94
CA ALA A 124 4.55 -7.12 -11.08
C ALA A 124 3.65 -8.17 -10.44
N ALA A 125 3.27 -9.20 -11.20
CA ALA A 125 2.36 -10.22 -10.67
C ALA A 125 2.94 -10.93 -9.46
N ARG A 126 4.24 -11.13 -9.43
CA ARG A 126 4.87 -11.82 -8.30
C ARG A 126 4.91 -10.98 -7.05
N ARG A 127 4.78 -9.67 -7.20
CA ARG A 127 4.81 -8.78 -6.05
C ARG A 127 3.46 -8.59 -5.40
N LEU A 128 2.39 -9.04 -6.05
CA LEU A 128 1.04 -8.74 -5.58
C LEU A 128 0.64 -9.60 -4.39
N ILE A 129 0.05 -8.94 -3.40
CA ILE A 129 -0.68 -9.57 -2.32
C ILE A 129 -2.10 -9.09 -2.48
N ARG A 130 -3.01 -9.99 -2.86
CA ARG A 130 -4.42 -9.65 -3.02
C ARG A 130 -5.07 -9.59 -1.66
N TYR A 131 -6.17 -8.89 -1.57
CA TYR A 131 -6.85 -8.72 -0.29
C TYR A 131 -8.35 -8.65 -0.48
N MET A 132 -9.06 -8.79 0.61
CA MET A 132 -10.49 -8.65 0.64
C MET A 132 -10.85 -8.03 1.98
N VAL A 133 -11.84 -7.15 2.00
CA VAL A 133 -12.33 -6.56 3.24
C VAL A 133 -13.77 -7.01 3.40
N VAL A 134 -14.05 -7.77 4.46
CA VAL A 134 -15.37 -8.32 4.70
C VAL A 134 -15.77 -7.99 6.12
N LYS A 135 -16.81 -7.18 6.27
CA LYS A 135 -17.34 -6.83 7.59
C LYS A 135 -16.27 -6.30 8.53
N GLY A 136 -15.44 -5.43 8.01
CA GLY A 136 -14.38 -4.80 8.81
C GLY A 136 -13.17 -5.65 9.05
N GLU A 137 -13.09 -6.82 8.43
CA GLU A 137 -11.93 -7.69 8.56
C GLU A 137 -11.21 -7.81 7.23
N VAL A 138 -9.88 -7.83 7.29
CA VAL A 138 -9.06 -7.92 6.11
C VAL A 138 -8.50 -9.32 6.01
N VAL A 139 -8.66 -9.90 4.82
CA VAL A 139 -8.05 -11.18 4.50
C VAL A 139 -7.02 -10.93 3.42
N LEU A 140 -5.79 -11.36 3.66
CA LEU A 140 -4.71 -11.21 2.69
C LEU A 140 -4.50 -12.53 1.97
N GLU A 141 -4.44 -12.46 0.64
CA GLU A 141 -4.22 -13.64 -0.15
C GLU A 141 -2.79 -13.65 -0.62
N ARG A 142 -1.99 -14.56 -0.08
CA ARG A 142 -0.61 -14.63 -0.43
C ARG A 142 -0.39 -15.52 -1.61
N ARG A 143 0.64 -15.23 -2.37
CA ARG A 143 1.03 -16.16 -3.41
C ARG A 143 1.71 -17.34 -2.77
N THR A 144 1.51 -18.50 -3.38
CA THR A 144 2.08 -19.71 -2.84
C THR A 144 3.15 -20.25 -3.72
N GLU A 145 3.73 -19.41 -4.56
CA GLU A 145 4.72 -19.92 -5.45
C GLU A 145 5.86 -20.54 -4.73
N ARG A 146 5.97 -20.25 -3.48
CA ARG A 146 6.97 -20.81 -2.80
C ARG A 146 6.84 -22.17 -2.80
N ARG A 147 5.81 -22.67 -2.98
CA ARG A 147 5.72 -23.90 -2.90
C ARG A 147 5.97 -24.48 -4.05
N GLU A 148 6.18 -24.27 -4.79
CA GLU A 148 6.48 -24.80 -5.79
C GLU A 148 7.49 -25.13 -6.00
N ASP A 149 7.90 -25.20 -5.73
CA ASP A 149 8.98 -25.51 -5.82
C ASP A 149 9.14 -26.39 -5.71
#